data_bb490d94d2a4337c4369ca1416cfcb49
#
_entry.id   bb490d94d2a4337c4369ca1416cfcb49
#
_cell.length_a   1.000
_cell.length_b   1.000
_cell.length_c   1.000
_cell.angle_alpha   90.00
_cell.angle_beta   90.00
_cell.angle_gamma   90.00
#
_symmetry.space_group_name_H-M   'P 1'
#
loop_
_entity.id
_entity.type
_entity.pdbx_description
1 polymer ?
#
loop_
_entity_poly.entity_id
_entity_poly.type
_entity_poly.pdbx_seq_one_letter_code
_entity_poly.pdbx_strand_id
1 'polypeptide(L)'
;MGTSYNIQFEAEIPEDKVQKGIDSLFYLLNKSLSTYLPQSDISKINRGDSTVVVDHHFRAVFEKATEVWKASGGYFDPTVGALVNAYGFGPETYVNIATSDQLDSLLKLTGWQKVKLRKDGTVHKEFPSIYIDFNALAKGYVVDQLGVFL
;
A
#
# COMPACT_ATOMS: atom_id res chain seq x y z
N MET A 1 0.08 3.00 10.37
CA MET A 1 -1.07 2.32 9.76
C MET A 1 -2.43 2.79 10.29
N GLY A 2 -2.56 3.83 11.07
CA GLY A 2 -3.83 4.47 11.45
C GLY A 2 -4.86 3.60 12.19
N THR A 3 -4.44 2.49 12.82
CA THR A 3 -5.30 1.60 13.61
C THR A 3 -4.55 1.11 14.84
N SER A 4 -5.29 0.68 15.87
CA SER A 4 -4.74 0.03 17.05
C SER A 4 -4.55 -1.46 16.81
N TYR A 5 -3.68 -2.08 17.59
CA TYR A 5 -3.46 -3.52 17.62
C TYR A 5 -3.41 -4.03 19.06
N ASN A 6 -3.72 -5.29 19.25
CA ASN A 6 -3.54 -6.02 20.49
C ASN A 6 -2.92 -7.37 20.15
N ILE A 7 -1.85 -7.76 20.85
CA ILE A 7 -1.12 -9.01 20.64
C ILE A 7 -1.10 -9.75 21.97
N GLN A 8 -1.53 -11.02 21.95
CA GLN A 8 -1.40 -11.94 23.05
C GLN A 8 -0.58 -13.14 22.60
N PHE A 9 0.49 -13.44 23.30
CA PHE A 9 1.35 -14.57 22.99
C PHE A 9 1.96 -15.10 24.30
N GLU A 10 2.40 -16.34 24.27
CA GLU A 10 3.11 -16.99 25.37
C GLU A 10 4.54 -17.27 24.92
N ALA A 11 5.53 -16.70 25.60
CA ALA A 11 6.94 -16.93 25.33
C ALA A 11 7.80 -16.60 26.55
N GLU A 12 8.96 -17.27 26.66
CA GLU A 12 9.98 -17.00 27.66
C GLU A 12 10.92 -15.84 27.29
N ILE A 13 10.47 -14.93 26.43
CA ILE A 13 11.25 -13.79 25.94
C ILE A 13 10.81 -12.52 26.69
N PRO A 14 11.74 -11.67 27.16
CA PRO A 14 11.42 -10.41 27.82
C PRO A 14 10.52 -9.53 26.92
N GLU A 15 9.44 -9.02 27.50
CA GLU A 15 8.42 -8.20 26.81
C GLU A 15 9.06 -7.02 26.07
N ASP A 16 10.04 -6.34 26.67
CA ASP A 16 10.73 -5.19 26.06
C ASP A 16 11.47 -5.54 24.76
N LYS A 17 12.00 -6.75 24.63
CA LYS A 17 12.63 -7.23 23.39
C LYS A 17 11.59 -7.48 22.31
N VAL A 18 10.47 -8.07 22.68
CA VAL A 18 9.36 -8.33 21.75
C VAL A 18 8.79 -7.00 21.27
N GLN A 19 8.53 -6.04 22.17
CA GLN A 19 8.02 -4.73 21.80
C GLN A 19 8.95 -4.01 20.83
N LYS A 20 10.27 -3.99 21.09
CA LYS A 20 11.24 -3.39 20.18
C LYS A 20 11.26 -4.05 18.79
N GLY A 21 11.09 -5.36 18.73
CA GLY A 21 11.00 -6.08 17.47
C GLY A 21 9.74 -5.71 16.68
N ILE A 22 8.59 -5.66 17.36
CA ILE A 22 7.31 -5.22 16.78
C ILE A 22 7.43 -3.77 16.26
N ASP A 23 7.99 -2.85 17.05
CA ASP A 23 8.17 -1.45 16.65
C ASP A 23 9.06 -1.33 15.41
N SER A 24 10.14 -2.11 15.37
CA SER A 24 11.05 -2.16 14.21
C SER A 24 10.34 -2.68 12.97
N LEU A 25 9.54 -3.73 13.10
CA LEU A 25 8.75 -4.30 12.01
C LEU A 25 7.72 -3.28 11.49
N PHE A 26 6.98 -2.65 12.39
CA PHE A 26 6.04 -1.58 12.01
C PHE A 26 6.72 -0.41 11.32
N TYR A 27 7.90 -0.01 11.77
CA TYR A 27 8.68 1.03 11.13
C TYR A 27 9.02 0.67 9.67
N LEU A 28 9.53 -0.55 9.43
CA LEU A 28 9.87 -1.02 8.08
C LEU A 28 8.64 -1.11 7.18
N LEU A 29 7.56 -1.69 7.68
CA LEU A 29 6.32 -1.83 6.92
C LEU A 29 5.67 -0.47 6.59
N ASN A 30 5.69 0.47 7.52
CA ASN A 30 5.19 1.81 7.27
C ASN A 30 6.06 2.57 6.27
N LYS A 31 7.40 2.45 6.36
CA LYS A 31 8.34 3.03 5.40
C LYS A 31 8.09 2.53 3.99
N SER A 32 7.74 1.26 3.84
CA SER A 32 7.47 0.64 2.54
C SER A 32 6.07 0.97 2.01
N LEU A 33 5.02 0.77 2.82
CA LEU A 33 3.65 0.59 2.35
C LEU A 33 2.66 1.70 2.75
N SER A 34 3.03 2.63 3.64
CA SER A 34 2.06 3.59 4.18
C SER A 34 1.83 4.77 3.26
N THR A 35 0.62 4.90 2.73
CA THR A 35 0.19 6.09 1.97
C THR A 35 0.03 7.35 2.84
N TYR A 36 0.03 7.20 4.17
CA TYR A 36 -0.05 8.31 5.14
C TYR A 36 1.31 8.90 5.52
N LEU A 37 2.42 8.22 5.18
CA LEU A 37 3.77 8.73 5.40
C LEU A 37 4.34 9.32 4.11
N PRO A 38 4.58 10.64 4.02
CA PRO A 38 5.06 11.27 2.79
C PRO A 38 6.41 10.72 2.30
N GLN A 39 7.24 10.20 3.22
CA GLN A 39 8.57 9.65 2.89
C GLN A 39 8.57 8.14 2.64
N SER A 40 7.42 7.48 2.70
CA SER A 40 7.32 6.06 2.37
C SER A 40 7.58 5.81 0.87
N ASP A 41 7.97 4.59 0.54
CA ASP A 41 8.27 4.21 -0.84
C ASP A 41 7.01 4.30 -1.72
N ILE A 42 5.86 3.81 -1.24
CA ILE A 42 4.60 3.94 -1.97
C ILE A 42 4.20 5.41 -2.19
N SER A 43 4.41 6.29 -1.21
CA SER A 43 4.08 7.72 -1.35
C SER A 43 5.00 8.43 -2.34
N LYS A 44 6.30 8.09 -2.39
CA LYS A 44 7.22 8.60 -3.42
C LYS A 44 6.81 8.14 -4.81
N ILE A 45 6.52 6.85 -4.97
CA ILE A 45 6.04 6.27 -6.23
C ILE A 45 4.74 6.95 -6.68
N ASN A 46 3.81 7.20 -5.76
CA ASN A 46 2.55 7.89 -6.06
C ASN A 46 2.79 9.33 -6.55
N ARG A 47 3.79 10.03 -6.02
CA ARG A 47 4.19 11.36 -6.50
C ARG A 47 4.99 11.34 -7.81
N GLY A 48 5.21 10.17 -8.42
CA GLY A 48 5.87 10.02 -9.72
C GLY A 48 7.36 9.74 -9.66
N ASP A 49 7.93 9.47 -8.48
CA ASP A 49 9.34 9.05 -8.36
C ASP A 49 9.50 7.62 -8.90
N SER A 50 10.04 7.53 -10.10
CA SER A 50 10.29 6.25 -10.79
C SER A 50 11.64 5.61 -10.43
N THR A 51 12.43 6.24 -9.55
CA THR A 51 13.77 5.77 -9.15
C THR A 51 13.76 4.95 -7.87
N VAL A 52 12.63 4.90 -7.17
CA VAL A 52 12.49 4.14 -5.94
C VAL A 52 12.65 2.66 -6.22
N VAL A 53 13.66 2.04 -5.61
CA VAL A 53 13.85 0.60 -5.59
C VAL A 53 13.15 0.04 -4.36
N VAL A 54 12.07 -0.72 -4.59
CA VAL A 54 11.22 -1.22 -3.52
C VAL A 54 11.85 -2.42 -2.80
N ASP A 55 11.53 -2.55 -1.52
CA ASP A 55 11.99 -3.64 -0.67
C ASP A 55 11.15 -4.94 -0.88
N HIS A 56 11.50 -5.99 -0.13
CA HIS A 56 10.79 -7.27 -0.22
C HIS A 56 9.34 -7.21 0.31
N HIS A 57 9.03 -6.33 1.26
CA HIS A 57 7.68 -6.16 1.76
C HIS A 57 6.77 -5.56 0.69
N PHE A 58 7.26 -4.54 -0.01
CA PHE A 58 6.52 -3.96 -1.13
C PHE A 58 6.28 -5.01 -2.23
N ARG A 59 7.33 -5.78 -2.57
CA ARG A 59 7.22 -6.85 -3.59
C ARG A 59 6.16 -7.87 -3.22
N ALA A 60 6.18 -8.37 -1.99
CA ALA A 60 5.22 -9.37 -1.51
C ALA A 60 3.77 -8.86 -1.61
N VAL A 61 3.53 -7.61 -1.19
CA VAL A 61 2.19 -7.02 -1.27
C VAL A 61 1.80 -6.73 -2.73
N PHE A 62 2.74 -6.29 -3.58
CA PHE A 62 2.52 -6.08 -5.01
C PHE A 62 2.12 -7.38 -5.73
N GLU A 63 2.82 -8.49 -5.44
CA GLU A 63 2.53 -9.81 -6.00
C GLU A 63 1.17 -10.31 -5.54
N LYS A 64 0.87 -10.19 -4.23
CA LYS A 64 -0.45 -10.55 -3.69
C LYS A 64 -1.57 -9.68 -4.29
N ALA A 65 -1.35 -8.38 -4.47
CA ALA A 65 -2.29 -7.50 -5.15
C ALA A 65 -2.57 -7.95 -6.58
N THR A 66 -1.53 -8.38 -7.29
CA THR A 66 -1.65 -8.91 -8.65
C THR A 66 -2.43 -10.22 -8.69
N GLU A 67 -2.19 -11.12 -7.72
CA GLU A 67 -2.93 -12.37 -7.57
C GLU A 67 -4.42 -12.11 -7.34
N VAL A 68 -4.75 -11.26 -6.36
CA VAL A 68 -6.14 -10.93 -6.00
C VAL A 68 -6.84 -10.19 -7.14
N TRP A 69 -6.15 -9.26 -7.81
CA TRP A 69 -6.69 -8.58 -8.99
C TRP A 69 -7.09 -9.58 -10.08
N LYS A 70 -6.23 -10.56 -10.40
CA LYS A 70 -6.54 -11.62 -11.37
C LYS A 70 -7.68 -12.50 -10.90
N ALA A 71 -7.65 -12.96 -9.66
CA ALA A 71 -8.66 -13.86 -9.09
C ALA A 71 -10.05 -13.21 -9.02
N SER A 72 -10.10 -11.90 -8.79
CA SER A 72 -11.36 -11.14 -8.76
C SER A 72 -11.86 -10.69 -10.13
N GLY A 73 -11.13 -10.98 -11.23
CA GLY A 73 -11.48 -10.48 -12.55
C GLY A 73 -11.43 -8.94 -12.64
N GLY A 74 -10.57 -8.30 -11.81
CA GLY A 74 -10.39 -6.84 -11.77
C GLY A 74 -11.34 -6.09 -10.84
N TYR A 75 -12.24 -6.78 -10.12
CA TYR A 75 -13.10 -6.13 -9.11
C TYR A 75 -12.30 -5.59 -7.91
N PHE A 76 -11.20 -6.21 -7.57
CA PHE A 76 -10.18 -5.63 -6.71
C PHE A 76 -9.12 -4.96 -7.58
N ASP A 77 -8.91 -3.66 -7.41
CA ASP A 77 -7.88 -2.92 -8.14
C ASP A 77 -7.15 -1.92 -7.24
N PRO A 78 -5.85 -2.11 -6.98
CA PRO A 78 -5.06 -1.21 -6.14
C PRO A 78 -4.86 0.19 -6.71
N THR A 79 -5.24 0.46 -7.95
CA THR A 79 -5.10 1.78 -8.58
C THR A 79 -6.31 2.69 -8.36
N VAL A 80 -7.30 2.26 -7.57
CA VAL A 80 -8.47 3.08 -7.22
C VAL A 80 -8.15 4.20 -6.22
N GLY A 81 -6.90 4.33 -5.76
CA GLY A 81 -6.52 5.29 -4.72
C GLY A 81 -6.87 6.74 -5.06
N ALA A 82 -6.78 7.14 -6.33
CA ALA A 82 -7.21 8.48 -6.77
C ALA A 82 -8.73 8.68 -6.59
N LEU A 83 -9.54 7.66 -6.86
CA LEU A 83 -10.99 7.67 -6.60
C LEU A 83 -11.27 7.70 -5.10
N VAL A 84 -10.56 6.89 -4.31
CA VAL A 84 -10.68 6.86 -2.83
C VAL A 84 -10.41 8.25 -2.24
N ASN A 85 -9.36 8.94 -2.72
CA ASN A 85 -9.05 10.31 -2.32
C ASN A 85 -10.16 11.29 -2.74
N ALA A 86 -10.68 11.19 -3.96
CA ALA A 86 -11.74 12.06 -4.48
C ALA A 86 -13.05 11.93 -3.69
N TYR A 87 -13.34 10.74 -3.15
CA TYR A 87 -14.48 10.48 -2.27
C TYR A 87 -14.19 10.77 -0.79
N GLY A 88 -13.01 11.31 -0.44
CA GLY A 88 -12.65 11.70 0.92
C GLY A 88 -12.26 10.56 1.88
N PHE A 89 -12.02 9.35 1.37
CA PHE A 89 -11.61 8.18 2.17
C PHE A 89 -10.10 7.96 2.22
N GLY A 90 -9.32 8.73 1.46
CA GLY A 90 -7.86 8.62 1.39
C GLY A 90 -7.14 9.62 2.31
N PRO A 91 -5.80 9.58 2.34
CA PRO A 91 -4.96 10.51 3.10
C PRO A 91 -5.04 11.96 2.58
N GLU A 92 -5.42 12.14 1.33
CA GLU A 92 -5.62 13.43 0.69
C GLU A 92 -7.12 13.75 0.70
N THR A 93 -7.58 14.53 1.68
CA THR A 93 -8.98 14.93 1.81
C THR A 93 -9.31 16.04 0.79
N TYR A 94 -9.59 15.69 -0.42
CA TYR A 94 -10.28 16.57 -1.36
C TYR A 94 -11.77 16.26 -1.31
N VAL A 95 -12.48 16.93 -0.42
CA VAL A 95 -13.96 16.91 -0.38
C VAL A 95 -14.47 17.78 -1.54
N ASN A 96 -14.37 17.28 -2.76
CA ASN A 96 -15.18 17.73 -3.86
C ASN A 96 -15.71 16.49 -4.56
N ILE A 97 -17.00 16.28 -4.45
CA ILE A 97 -17.71 15.31 -5.28
C ILE A 97 -17.33 15.62 -6.71
N ALA A 98 -16.52 14.73 -7.29
CA ALA A 98 -16.02 14.91 -8.66
C ALA A 98 -17.22 15.06 -9.62
N THR A 99 -17.18 16.06 -10.48
CA THR A 99 -18.11 16.14 -11.61
C THR A 99 -17.95 14.88 -12.49
N SER A 100 -18.94 14.57 -13.32
CA SER A 100 -18.90 13.42 -14.23
C SER A 100 -17.57 13.40 -15.03
N ASP A 101 -17.15 14.54 -15.57
CA ASP A 101 -15.91 14.65 -16.37
C ASP A 101 -14.64 14.40 -15.53
N GLN A 102 -14.64 14.82 -14.27
CA GLN A 102 -13.54 14.54 -13.33
C GLN A 102 -13.49 13.05 -12.98
N LEU A 103 -14.64 12.42 -12.76
CA LEU A 103 -14.74 11.00 -12.50
C LEU A 103 -14.22 10.19 -13.70
N ASP A 104 -14.62 10.53 -14.91
CA ASP A 104 -14.14 9.88 -16.13
C ASP A 104 -12.62 10.01 -16.29
N SER A 105 -12.07 11.16 -15.89
CA SER A 105 -10.63 11.41 -15.91
C SER A 105 -9.90 10.53 -14.89
N LEU A 106 -10.44 10.36 -13.69
CA LEU A 106 -9.89 9.48 -12.64
C LEU A 106 -10.00 8.00 -13.03
N LEU A 107 -11.11 7.60 -13.67
CA LEU A 107 -11.30 6.23 -14.16
C LEU A 107 -10.24 5.85 -15.21
N LYS A 108 -9.79 6.80 -16.06
CA LYS A 108 -8.68 6.56 -17.00
C LYS A 108 -7.37 6.23 -16.31
N LEU A 109 -7.16 6.67 -15.06
CA LEU A 109 -5.98 6.37 -14.25
C LEU A 109 -6.11 5.04 -13.49
N THR A 110 -7.28 4.40 -13.50
CA THR A 110 -7.52 3.12 -12.85
C THR A 110 -7.21 1.96 -13.79
N GLY A 111 -6.70 0.88 -13.24
CA GLY A 111 -6.39 -0.35 -13.96
C GLY A 111 -5.01 -0.90 -13.61
N TRP A 112 -4.96 -1.98 -12.81
CA TRP A 112 -3.72 -2.58 -12.32
C TRP A 112 -2.77 -3.05 -13.44
N GLN A 113 -3.30 -3.42 -14.62
CA GLN A 113 -2.50 -3.77 -15.79
C GLN A 113 -1.57 -2.64 -16.28
N LYS A 114 -1.84 -1.40 -15.90
CA LYS A 114 -1.03 -0.21 -16.22
C LYS A 114 0.18 -0.03 -15.28
N VAL A 115 0.31 -0.89 -14.27
CA VAL A 115 1.39 -0.83 -13.28
C VAL A 115 2.23 -2.10 -13.36
N LYS A 116 3.56 -1.96 -13.35
CA LYS A 116 4.48 -3.08 -13.46
C LYS A 116 5.65 -2.94 -12.48
N LEU A 117 5.94 -3.97 -11.73
CA LEU A 117 7.18 -4.09 -10.99
C LEU A 117 8.27 -4.62 -11.93
N ARG A 118 9.33 -3.84 -12.11
CA ARG A 118 10.45 -4.18 -12.97
C ARG A 118 11.44 -5.11 -12.27
N LYS A 119 12.31 -5.76 -13.04
CA LYS A 119 13.36 -6.66 -12.53
C LYS A 119 14.37 -5.93 -11.65
N ASP A 120 14.64 -4.65 -11.94
CA ASP A 120 15.53 -3.78 -11.15
C ASP A 120 14.92 -3.32 -9.83
N GLY A 121 13.67 -3.67 -9.58
CA GLY A 121 12.95 -3.30 -8.36
C GLY A 121 12.24 -1.97 -8.41
N THR A 122 12.21 -1.29 -9.54
CA THR A 122 11.45 -0.06 -9.71
C THR A 122 10.01 -0.34 -10.14
N VAL A 123 9.10 0.59 -9.82
CA VAL A 123 7.70 0.50 -10.23
C VAL A 123 7.47 1.39 -11.44
N HIS A 124 6.99 0.81 -12.52
CA HIS A 124 6.56 1.54 -13.72
C HIS A 124 5.06 1.76 -13.68
N LYS A 125 4.63 2.98 -13.93
CA LYS A 125 3.24 3.38 -14.13
C LYS A 125 3.08 3.92 -15.55
N GLU A 126 2.06 3.49 -16.29
CA GLU A 126 1.76 4.00 -17.64
C GLU A 126 1.50 5.50 -17.61
N PHE A 127 0.78 5.97 -16.60
CA PHE A 127 0.58 7.40 -16.29
C PHE A 127 1.19 7.70 -14.92
N PRO A 128 2.05 8.73 -14.79
CA PRO A 128 2.63 9.12 -13.49
C PRO A 128 1.59 9.40 -12.41
N SER A 129 0.40 9.86 -12.79
CA SER A 129 -0.71 10.19 -11.90
C SER A 129 -1.50 8.98 -11.37
N ILE A 130 -1.20 7.74 -11.81
CA ILE A 130 -1.80 6.55 -11.21
C ILE A 130 -1.42 6.52 -9.73
N TYR A 131 -2.43 6.39 -8.86
CA TYR A 131 -2.25 6.33 -7.41
C TYR A 131 -2.49 4.90 -6.91
N ILE A 132 -1.44 4.29 -6.36
CA ILE A 132 -1.47 2.94 -5.83
C ILE A 132 -1.85 2.99 -4.35
N ASP A 133 -2.82 2.18 -3.95
CA ASP A 133 -3.24 2.01 -2.57
C ASP A 133 -3.30 0.52 -2.20
N PHE A 134 -2.48 0.12 -1.23
CA PHE A 134 -2.46 -1.23 -0.69
C PHE A 134 -3.20 -1.40 0.64
N ASN A 135 -3.97 -0.39 1.08
CA ASN A 135 -4.61 -0.42 2.41
C ASN A 135 -5.53 -1.62 2.63
N ALA A 136 -6.14 -2.15 1.57
CA ALA A 136 -6.99 -3.35 1.65
C ALA A 136 -6.19 -4.63 1.96
N LEU A 137 -4.91 -4.70 1.60
CA LEU A 137 -4.03 -5.86 1.79
C LEU A 137 -3.04 -5.67 2.94
N ALA A 138 -2.55 -4.43 3.13
CA ALA A 138 -1.43 -4.14 4.01
C ALA A 138 -1.67 -4.55 5.47
N LYS A 139 -2.91 -4.42 5.98
CA LYS A 139 -3.22 -4.83 7.36
C LYS A 139 -3.09 -6.33 7.56
N GLY A 140 -3.64 -7.13 6.64
CA GLY A 140 -3.48 -8.59 6.67
C GLY A 140 -2.02 -9.00 6.56
N TYR A 141 -1.27 -8.40 5.63
CA TYR A 141 0.15 -8.64 5.48
C TYR A 141 0.95 -8.35 6.77
N VAL A 142 0.62 -7.26 7.48
CA VAL A 142 1.26 -6.94 8.77
C VAL A 142 0.96 -8.00 9.81
N VAL A 143 -0.26 -8.51 9.88
CA VAL A 143 -0.62 -9.59 10.81
C VAL A 143 0.18 -10.84 10.50
N ASP A 144 0.34 -11.21 9.23
CA ASP A 144 1.16 -12.35 8.81
C ASP A 144 2.63 -12.16 9.22
N GLN A 145 3.20 -10.96 9.01
CA GLN A 145 4.58 -10.67 9.38
C GLN A 145 4.79 -10.68 10.92
N LEU A 146 3.80 -10.24 11.69
CA LEU A 146 3.82 -10.34 13.14
C LEU A 146 3.78 -11.81 13.60
N GLY A 147 2.94 -12.63 12.97
CA GLY A 147 2.87 -14.07 13.27
C GLY A 147 4.15 -14.83 12.93
N VAL A 148 4.92 -14.38 11.93
CA VAL A 148 6.25 -14.94 11.61
C VAL A 148 7.32 -14.46 12.58
N PHE A 149 7.19 -13.25 13.12
CA PHE A 149 8.14 -12.66 14.05
C PHE A 149 8.01 -13.25 15.45
N LEU A 150 6.81 -13.55 15.92
CA LEU A 150 6.50 -14.12 17.26
C LEU A 150 6.73 -15.61 17.30
#